data_cd7ad4ee78763a28bc3f6ac4dca80c78
#
_entry.id   cd7ad4ee78763a28bc3f6ac4dca80c78
#
_cell.length_a   1.000
_cell.length_b   1.000
_cell.length_c   1.000
_cell.angle_alpha   90.00
_cell.angle_beta   90.00
_cell.angle_gamma   90.00
#
_symmetry.space_group_name_H-M   'P 1'
#
loop_
_entity.id
_entity.type
_entity.pdbx_description
1 polymer ?
#
loop_
_entity_poly.entity_id
_entity_poly.type
_entity_poly.pdbx_seq_one_letter_code
_entity_poly.pdbx_strand_id
1 'polypeptide(L)'
;MKKFTSVCFVLLFAVSVFAQTITVAEAIAIGLAQTENNVPTEETYTVEGYVNFIDKNEFNTSYNNMTFWIADTRGTANSSALGALQCYRCRPDRELEVGDKVRVVTQLRKYYSTVETYPTNAPATWLESQPEPETGSLRVCAQNLNNYYYNYTQSTRPSYSDEAGFQEKTQKIVNAMLDIDADIYAFCEVEATPIALQHLAEAMSTQAGEAGRYVAVSDGIDYTWYEGISDNQIKSGFIYRTDRVKTYGSNTSAVSGNGYYAHTMRLQVFEQKENGERLVISMNHFKAKDSSSDQGASMRETNATNLLNALKKVSVDPDILILGDLNCQYGETPITMLINAGYEEQLLKYNPSAWSHCYGSGELIDHVFANASMADQIVNAYVKHVSAYKCNAAVSSWQSWSDHDPYVVEINLSTEPAEERPCEDIDATYLTSGLDPLTSVNNIWYWNSGGYAKAQKQGGYTDYMLTPEMNLSEMSSATISFQHTHKWAGTPSEELTLWVTPDFQGDVESSTWYQLTISPYAANTDWKFVDASIDVPVEYLGSNAVFAFKYMSTATNYATWEIKNLKIKATCSSAQPIENVADESAAYKEIRHGQLIIIRSGVEYTVTGQRVR
;
A
#
# COMPACT_ATOMS: atom_id res chain seq x y z
N MET A 1 2.10 -94.36 32.14
CA MET A 1 1.71 -93.03 32.72
C MET A 1 2.52 -91.95 32.02
N LYS A 2 1.97 -91.27 31.05
CA LYS A 2 2.57 -90.14 30.32
C LYS A 2 1.99 -88.88 30.93
N LYS A 3 2.87 -88.04 31.52
CA LYS A 3 2.47 -86.69 32.03
C LYS A 3 2.36 -85.73 30.86
N PHE A 4 1.17 -85.17 30.63
CA PHE A 4 0.98 -84.01 29.75
C PHE A 4 1.27 -82.75 30.56
N THR A 5 2.25 -82.00 30.12
CA THR A 5 2.53 -80.67 30.64
C THR A 5 1.84 -79.67 29.70
N SER A 6 0.79 -78.99 30.19
CA SER A 6 0.06 -77.94 29.47
C SER A 6 0.88 -76.66 29.58
N VAL A 7 1.39 -76.17 28.45
CA VAL A 7 2.06 -74.85 28.36
C VAL A 7 0.97 -73.84 27.96
N CYS A 8 0.62 -72.97 28.89
CA CYS A 8 -0.28 -71.84 28.64
C CYS A 8 0.50 -70.71 27.96
N PHE A 9 0.30 -70.51 26.66
CA PHE A 9 0.81 -69.33 25.95
C PHE A 9 -0.09 -68.13 26.30
N VAL A 10 0.41 -67.19 27.08
CA VAL A 10 -0.22 -65.89 27.28
C VAL A 10 0.19 -65.04 26.10
N LEU A 11 -0.72 -64.83 25.14
CA LEU A 11 -0.55 -63.83 24.11
C LEU A 11 -0.73 -62.46 24.75
N LEU A 12 0.36 -61.73 24.97
CA LEU A 12 0.31 -60.31 25.21
C LEU A 12 -0.03 -59.63 23.90
N PHE A 13 -1.29 -59.21 23.74
CA PHE A 13 -1.64 -58.20 22.73
C PHE A 13 -1.10 -56.87 23.20
N ALA A 14 -0.01 -56.44 22.59
CA ALA A 14 0.39 -55.02 22.67
C ALA A 14 -0.68 -54.22 21.89
N VAL A 15 -1.65 -53.69 22.58
CA VAL A 15 -2.54 -52.66 22.04
C VAL A 15 -1.67 -51.42 21.91
N SER A 16 -1.21 -51.13 20.71
CA SER A 16 -0.63 -49.82 20.40
C SER A 16 -1.80 -48.80 20.50
N VAL A 17 -1.87 -48.14 21.64
CA VAL A 17 -2.75 -46.97 21.81
C VAL A 17 -2.13 -45.86 20.96
N PHE A 18 -2.65 -45.69 19.75
CA PHE A 18 -2.34 -44.47 18.98
C PHE A 18 -2.95 -43.29 19.72
N ALA A 19 -2.16 -42.28 20.02
CA ALA A 19 -2.66 -41.03 20.59
C ALA A 19 -3.71 -40.42 19.65
N GLN A 20 -4.87 -40.07 20.20
CA GLN A 20 -5.93 -39.45 19.44
C GLN A 20 -5.43 -38.11 18.87
N THR A 21 -5.62 -37.89 17.57
CA THR A 21 -5.32 -36.60 16.95
C THR A 21 -6.51 -35.66 17.20
N ILE A 22 -6.21 -34.47 17.74
CA ILE A 22 -7.18 -33.43 18.06
C ILE A 22 -6.66 -32.06 17.58
N THR A 23 -7.56 -31.12 17.39
CA THR A 23 -7.23 -29.71 17.07
C THR A 23 -6.68 -29.00 18.30
N VAL A 24 -6.04 -27.84 18.09
CA VAL A 24 -5.55 -27.01 19.20
C VAL A 24 -6.72 -26.49 20.04
N ALA A 25 -7.83 -26.12 19.42
CA ALA A 25 -9.04 -25.68 20.11
C ALA A 25 -9.61 -26.80 21.01
N GLU A 26 -9.65 -28.05 20.53
CA GLU A 26 -10.09 -29.20 21.33
C GLU A 26 -9.11 -29.46 22.50
N ALA A 27 -7.80 -29.36 22.26
CA ALA A 27 -6.80 -29.51 23.31
C ALA A 27 -6.98 -28.46 24.41
N ILE A 28 -7.23 -27.21 24.05
CA ILE A 28 -7.52 -26.14 25.01
C ILE A 28 -8.81 -26.44 25.78
N ALA A 29 -9.88 -26.85 25.11
CA ALA A 29 -11.14 -27.17 25.75
C ALA A 29 -10.99 -28.33 26.76
N ILE A 30 -10.26 -29.40 26.41
CA ILE A 30 -9.95 -30.53 27.28
C ILE A 30 -9.15 -30.06 28.51
N GLY A 31 -8.10 -29.25 28.29
CA GLY A 31 -7.28 -28.74 29.39
C GLY A 31 -8.05 -27.82 30.33
N LEU A 32 -8.86 -26.90 29.79
CA LEU A 32 -9.68 -25.99 30.62
C LEU A 32 -10.76 -26.73 31.43
N ALA A 33 -11.24 -27.87 30.93
CA ALA A 33 -12.22 -28.70 31.63
C ALA A 33 -11.65 -29.43 32.85
N GLN A 34 -10.30 -29.51 33.01
CA GLN A 34 -9.67 -30.10 34.19
C GLN A 34 -10.09 -29.33 35.46
N THR A 35 -10.57 -30.05 36.47
CA THR A 35 -11.03 -29.45 37.75
C THR A 35 -9.84 -29.00 38.62
N GLU A 36 -8.71 -29.68 38.52
CA GLU A 36 -7.52 -29.42 39.30
C GLU A 36 -6.43 -28.76 38.46
N ASN A 37 -5.74 -27.79 39.07
CA ASN A 37 -4.57 -27.17 38.44
C ASN A 37 -3.37 -28.12 38.54
N ASN A 38 -2.50 -28.08 37.54
CA ASN A 38 -1.23 -28.76 37.51
C ASN A 38 -1.29 -30.30 37.48
N VAL A 39 -2.46 -30.86 37.19
CA VAL A 39 -2.68 -32.29 36.99
C VAL A 39 -2.81 -32.57 35.50
N PRO A 40 -1.97 -33.45 34.93
CA PRO A 40 -2.09 -33.82 33.52
C PRO A 40 -3.29 -34.74 33.27
N THR A 41 -3.78 -34.74 32.02
CA THR A 41 -4.79 -35.70 31.55
C THR A 41 -4.22 -37.12 31.64
N GLU A 42 -5.10 -38.13 31.81
CA GLU A 42 -4.67 -39.52 31.74
C GLU A 42 -4.28 -39.94 30.32
N GLU A 43 -5.03 -39.44 29.34
CA GLU A 43 -4.84 -39.68 27.92
C GLU A 43 -3.70 -38.83 27.35
N THR A 44 -3.02 -39.38 26.33
CA THR A 44 -2.04 -38.69 25.49
C THR A 44 -2.69 -38.35 24.16
N TYR A 45 -2.50 -37.11 23.68
CA TYR A 45 -3.06 -36.58 22.45
C TYR A 45 -1.94 -36.25 21.47
N THR A 46 -2.28 -36.36 20.18
CA THR A 46 -1.52 -35.77 19.09
C THR A 46 -2.18 -34.46 18.71
N VAL A 47 -1.46 -33.35 18.87
CA VAL A 47 -1.95 -32.00 18.54
C VAL A 47 -1.10 -31.44 17.41
N GLU A 48 -1.73 -31.04 16.33
CA GLU A 48 -1.07 -30.32 15.24
C GLU A 48 -1.54 -28.87 15.24
N GLY A 49 -0.60 -27.95 15.04
CA GLY A 49 -0.92 -26.52 15.00
C GLY A 49 0.24 -25.70 14.44
N TYR A 50 -0.05 -24.44 14.17
CA TYR A 50 0.92 -23.48 13.67
C TYR A 50 1.56 -22.73 14.83
N VAL A 51 2.88 -22.59 14.81
CA VAL A 51 3.64 -21.81 15.79
C VAL A 51 3.28 -20.34 15.63
N ASN A 52 2.58 -19.79 16.62
CA ASN A 52 2.13 -18.39 16.60
C ASN A 52 3.01 -17.48 17.45
N PHE A 53 3.72 -18.04 18.41
CA PHE A 53 4.62 -17.29 19.27
C PHE A 53 5.74 -18.20 19.80
N ILE A 54 6.95 -17.66 19.89
CA ILE A 54 8.11 -18.36 20.45
C ILE A 54 8.66 -17.54 21.61
N ASP A 55 8.68 -18.11 22.81
CA ASP A 55 9.34 -17.50 23.96
C ASP A 55 10.83 -17.83 23.95
N LYS A 56 11.64 -16.99 23.30
CA LYS A 56 13.09 -17.17 23.21
C LYS A 56 13.82 -17.02 24.55
N ASN A 57 13.19 -16.40 25.53
CA ASN A 57 13.76 -16.31 26.89
C ASN A 57 13.64 -17.63 27.66
N GLU A 58 12.76 -18.53 27.23
CA GLU A 58 12.55 -19.84 27.80
C GLU A 58 13.39 -20.95 27.11
N PHE A 59 14.20 -20.59 26.09
CA PHE A 59 15.08 -21.59 25.48
C PHE A 59 16.19 -22.05 26.45
N ASN A 60 16.20 -23.34 26.73
CA ASN A 60 17.18 -23.95 27.64
C ASN A 60 18.20 -24.78 26.86
N THR A 61 19.39 -24.24 26.71
CA THR A 61 20.50 -24.88 25.97
C THR A 61 20.95 -26.19 26.60
N SER A 62 20.83 -26.38 27.94
CA SER A 62 21.22 -27.58 28.62
C SER A 62 20.31 -28.77 28.34
N TYR A 63 19.02 -28.51 28.12
CA TYR A 63 17.99 -29.50 27.82
C TYR A 63 17.55 -29.50 26.36
N ASN A 64 18.01 -28.54 25.58
CA ASN A 64 17.61 -28.32 24.18
C ASN A 64 16.08 -28.28 24.04
N ASN A 65 15.45 -27.49 24.88
CA ASN A 65 14.00 -27.31 24.87
C ASN A 65 13.62 -25.82 24.85
N MET A 66 12.40 -25.54 24.41
CA MET A 66 11.89 -24.18 24.30
C MET A 66 10.41 -24.14 24.58
N THR A 67 9.92 -22.96 24.97
CA THR A 67 8.49 -22.67 25.10
C THR A 67 8.00 -21.93 23.87
N PHE A 68 6.93 -22.41 23.29
CA PHE A 68 6.26 -21.78 22.16
C PHE A 68 4.74 -22.03 22.22
N TRP A 69 3.99 -21.33 21.40
CA TRP A 69 2.54 -21.42 21.36
C TRP A 69 2.09 -21.84 19.98
N ILE A 70 1.13 -22.78 19.92
CA ILE A 70 0.53 -23.24 18.66
C ILE A 70 -0.96 -22.95 18.64
N ALA A 71 -1.51 -22.66 17.46
CA ALA A 71 -2.93 -22.48 17.22
C ALA A 71 -3.37 -23.23 15.95
N ASP A 72 -4.68 -23.40 15.77
CA ASP A 72 -5.26 -24.08 14.58
C ASP A 72 -4.99 -23.29 13.29
N THR A 73 -4.78 -21.99 13.40
CA THR A 73 -4.45 -21.09 12.27
C THR A 73 -3.16 -20.33 12.56
N ARG A 74 -2.46 -19.91 11.50
CA ARG A 74 -1.33 -18.98 11.61
C ARG A 74 -1.83 -17.65 12.20
N GLY A 75 -1.01 -17.03 13.04
CA GLY A 75 -1.34 -15.78 13.72
C GLY A 75 -0.35 -15.46 14.83
N THR A 76 -0.77 -14.64 15.78
CA THR A 76 0.05 -14.16 16.90
C THR A 76 -0.49 -14.57 18.27
N ALA A 77 -1.43 -15.52 18.32
CA ALA A 77 -2.02 -15.98 19.57
C ALA A 77 -0.94 -16.57 20.49
N ASN A 78 -0.84 -16.04 21.71
CA ASN A 78 0.15 -16.43 22.73
C ASN A 78 -0.47 -16.73 24.11
N SER A 79 -1.75 -17.07 24.12
CA SER A 79 -2.47 -17.50 25.33
C SER A 79 -3.63 -18.41 24.99
N SER A 80 -4.06 -19.24 25.95
CA SER A 80 -5.23 -20.11 25.77
C SER A 80 -6.51 -19.33 25.59
N ALA A 81 -6.60 -18.11 26.12
CA ALA A 81 -7.73 -17.22 25.92
C ALA A 81 -7.84 -16.70 24.48
N LEU A 82 -6.71 -16.64 23.77
CA LEU A 82 -6.61 -16.26 22.35
C LEU A 82 -6.60 -17.48 21.42
N GLY A 83 -6.86 -18.69 21.92
CA GLY A 83 -6.92 -19.90 21.13
C GLY A 83 -5.58 -20.58 20.87
N ALA A 84 -4.55 -20.31 21.67
CA ALA A 84 -3.27 -20.98 21.55
C ALA A 84 -2.95 -21.90 22.72
N LEU A 85 -2.39 -23.08 22.41
CA LEU A 85 -1.87 -24.06 23.36
C LEU A 85 -0.39 -23.77 23.63
N GLN A 86 -0.01 -23.67 24.91
CA GLN A 86 1.38 -23.53 25.29
C GLN A 86 2.13 -24.86 25.18
N CYS A 87 3.09 -24.94 24.29
CA CYS A 87 4.08 -26.02 24.23
C CYS A 87 5.22 -25.72 25.22
N TYR A 88 4.97 -25.99 26.50
CA TYR A 88 5.87 -25.60 27.59
C TYR A 88 7.11 -26.46 27.63
N ARG A 89 8.27 -25.83 27.38
CA ARG A 89 9.59 -26.50 27.36
C ARG A 89 9.58 -27.80 26.55
N CYS A 90 8.95 -27.77 25.39
CA CYS A 90 8.97 -28.86 24.43
C CYS A 90 10.34 -28.96 23.74
N ARG A 91 10.65 -30.14 23.23
CA ARG A 91 11.89 -30.39 22.47
C ARG A 91 11.53 -30.53 20.98
N PRO A 92 11.68 -29.48 20.18
CA PRO A 92 11.52 -29.60 18.73
C PRO A 92 12.70 -30.38 18.10
N ASP A 93 12.45 -31.04 16.99
CA ASP A 93 13.43 -31.79 16.21
C ASP A 93 14.33 -30.89 15.35
N ARG A 94 13.97 -29.62 15.20
CA ARG A 94 14.77 -28.56 14.56
C ARG A 94 14.47 -27.20 15.19
N GLU A 95 15.20 -26.17 14.83
CA GLU A 95 14.86 -24.80 15.17
C GLU A 95 13.52 -24.42 14.51
N LEU A 96 12.62 -23.83 15.30
CA LEU A 96 11.29 -23.43 14.86
C LEU A 96 11.24 -21.94 14.60
N GLU A 97 10.42 -21.58 13.60
CA GLU A 97 10.05 -20.21 13.30
C GLU A 97 8.53 -19.99 13.50
N VAL A 98 8.12 -18.75 13.74
CA VAL A 98 6.70 -18.39 13.76
C VAL A 98 6.11 -18.69 12.39
N GLY A 99 4.95 -19.36 12.35
CA GLY A 99 4.30 -19.81 11.13
C GLY A 99 4.59 -21.27 10.74
N ASP A 100 5.62 -21.90 11.33
CA ASP A 100 5.85 -23.34 11.17
C ASP A 100 4.66 -24.16 11.65
N LYS A 101 4.37 -25.27 10.99
CA LYS A 101 3.41 -26.26 11.49
C LYS A 101 4.16 -27.37 12.21
N VAL A 102 3.69 -27.70 13.39
CA VAL A 102 4.29 -28.74 14.23
C VAL A 102 3.25 -29.74 14.71
N ARG A 103 3.73 -30.93 15.05
CA ARG A 103 2.98 -31.98 15.73
C ARG A 103 3.59 -32.21 17.09
N VAL A 104 2.78 -32.16 18.14
CA VAL A 104 3.19 -32.44 19.51
C VAL A 104 2.39 -33.62 20.03
N VAL A 105 3.09 -34.64 20.58
CA VAL A 105 2.45 -35.78 21.24
C VAL A 105 2.60 -35.58 22.75
N THR A 106 1.48 -35.37 23.46
CA THR A 106 1.50 -34.83 24.81
C THR A 106 0.25 -35.17 25.60
N GLN A 107 0.37 -35.22 26.92
CA GLN A 107 -0.76 -34.99 27.82
C GLN A 107 -0.99 -33.48 27.97
N LEU A 108 -2.19 -33.09 28.36
CA LEU A 108 -2.58 -31.70 28.55
C LEU A 108 -2.68 -31.39 30.04
N ARG A 109 -2.21 -30.22 30.43
CA ARG A 109 -2.24 -29.78 31.81
C ARG A 109 -2.80 -28.35 31.89
N LYS A 110 -3.67 -28.09 32.87
CA LYS A 110 -4.11 -26.75 33.19
C LYS A 110 -3.20 -26.12 34.22
N TYR A 111 -2.66 -24.97 33.91
CA TYR A 111 -1.91 -24.12 34.84
C TYR A 111 -2.60 -22.75 34.93
N TYR A 112 -3.43 -22.58 35.96
CA TYR A 112 -4.37 -21.44 36.11
C TYR A 112 -5.28 -21.28 34.89
N SER A 113 -5.09 -20.22 34.09
CA SER A 113 -5.85 -19.95 32.86
C SER A 113 -5.17 -20.47 31.59
N THR A 114 -3.99 -21.03 31.71
CA THR A 114 -3.20 -21.55 30.58
C THR A 114 -3.35 -23.06 30.46
N VAL A 115 -3.55 -23.54 29.24
CA VAL A 115 -3.41 -24.96 28.92
C VAL A 115 -2.04 -25.19 28.31
N GLU A 116 -1.31 -26.14 28.86
CA GLU A 116 0.05 -26.41 28.43
C GLU A 116 0.29 -27.92 28.23
N THR A 117 1.33 -28.23 27.46
CA THR A 117 1.80 -29.61 27.23
C THR A 117 2.47 -30.19 28.46
N TYR A 118 2.39 -31.54 28.62
CA TYR A 118 3.05 -32.29 29.68
C TYR A 118 3.50 -33.67 29.14
N PRO A 119 4.66 -34.20 29.56
CA PRO A 119 5.67 -33.59 30.45
C PRO A 119 6.53 -32.54 29.72
N THR A 120 7.38 -31.84 30.49
CA THR A 120 8.48 -31.05 29.92
C THR A 120 9.36 -31.94 29.04
N ASN A 121 9.93 -31.38 27.95
CA ASN A 121 10.64 -32.09 26.89
C ASN A 121 9.73 -33.00 26.02
N ALA A 122 8.40 -32.80 26.03
CA ALA A 122 7.55 -33.43 25.05
C ALA A 122 8.10 -33.17 23.63
N PRO A 123 8.18 -34.21 22.78
CA PRO A 123 8.72 -34.02 21.43
C PRO A 123 7.76 -33.18 20.59
N ALA A 124 8.32 -32.24 19.85
CA ALA A 124 7.62 -31.50 18.83
C ALA A 124 8.27 -31.80 17.46
N THR A 125 7.52 -32.36 16.56
CA THR A 125 7.97 -32.70 15.21
C THR A 125 7.55 -31.59 14.26
N TRP A 126 8.52 -31.00 13.59
CA TRP A 126 8.26 -30.07 12.50
C TRP A 126 7.58 -30.81 11.33
N LEU A 127 6.56 -30.20 10.72
CA LEU A 127 5.82 -30.75 9.61
C LEU A 127 6.03 -29.98 8.31
N GLU A 128 5.89 -28.67 8.39
CA GLU A 128 6.06 -27.76 7.26
C GLU A 128 6.46 -26.37 7.76
N SER A 129 7.23 -25.65 6.96
CA SER A 129 7.47 -24.23 7.17
C SER A 129 6.22 -23.41 6.80
N GLN A 130 6.17 -22.19 7.30
CA GLN A 130 5.30 -21.21 6.68
C GLN A 130 5.60 -21.26 5.16
N PRO A 131 4.57 -21.38 4.29
CA PRO A 131 4.80 -21.14 2.89
C PRO A 131 5.56 -19.83 2.75
N GLU A 132 6.64 -19.83 1.97
CA GLU A 132 7.21 -18.55 1.55
C GLU A 132 6.03 -17.67 1.16
N PRO A 133 5.89 -16.44 1.70
CA PRO A 133 4.82 -15.56 1.29
C PRO A 133 4.81 -15.55 -0.23
N GLU A 134 3.63 -15.69 -0.85
CA GLU A 134 3.56 -15.54 -2.30
C GLU A 134 4.25 -14.23 -2.62
N THR A 135 5.42 -14.33 -3.24
CA THR A 135 6.21 -13.17 -3.61
C THR A 135 5.46 -12.50 -4.74
N GLY A 136 4.88 -11.35 -4.44
CA GLY A 136 4.31 -10.49 -5.46
C GLY A 136 5.40 -10.00 -6.43
N SER A 137 4.99 -9.56 -7.58
CA SER A 137 5.89 -8.88 -8.53
C SER A 137 6.44 -7.56 -7.94
N LEU A 138 5.79 -7.02 -6.92
CA LEU A 138 6.15 -5.80 -6.20
C LEU A 138 5.94 -5.98 -4.69
N ARG A 139 6.92 -5.53 -3.90
CA ARG A 139 6.87 -5.53 -2.44
C ARG A 139 6.95 -4.11 -1.89
N VAL A 140 6.00 -3.75 -1.04
CA VAL A 140 5.96 -2.46 -0.35
C VAL A 140 6.11 -2.68 1.15
N CYS A 141 7.05 -1.97 1.80
CA CYS A 141 7.24 -2.00 3.24
C CYS A 141 6.97 -0.62 3.82
N ALA A 142 6.30 -0.56 4.97
CA ALA A 142 6.13 0.71 5.67
C ALA A 142 6.44 0.57 7.17
N GLN A 143 6.89 1.67 7.79
CA GLN A 143 7.17 1.72 9.22
C GLN A 143 7.21 3.15 9.76
N ASN A 144 6.75 3.33 11.00
CA ASN A 144 7.09 4.47 11.83
C ASN A 144 8.51 4.26 12.40
N LEU A 145 9.45 5.17 12.11
CA LEU A 145 10.86 5.06 12.50
C LEU A 145 11.16 5.66 13.89
N ASN A 146 10.16 6.07 14.63
CA ASN A 146 10.31 6.66 15.98
C ASN A 146 11.40 7.74 16.01
N ASN A 147 11.16 8.83 15.31
CA ASN A 147 12.04 10.00 15.29
C ASN A 147 13.46 9.71 14.74
N TYR A 148 13.54 9.34 13.46
CA TYR A 148 14.82 9.22 12.75
C TYR A 148 15.32 10.59 12.28
N TYR A 149 16.37 11.11 12.92
CA TYR A 149 16.96 12.45 12.68
C TYR A 149 18.42 12.35 12.27
N TYR A 150 18.77 12.96 11.15
CA TYR A 150 20.16 13.16 10.74
C TYR A 150 20.82 14.29 11.55
N ASN A 151 20.08 15.39 11.74
CA ASN A 151 20.51 16.54 12.54
C ASN A 151 20.13 16.36 14.03
N TYR A 152 20.41 15.20 14.60
CA TYR A 152 20.01 14.78 15.95
C TYR A 152 20.49 15.73 17.06
N THR A 153 21.61 16.44 16.86
CA THR A 153 22.12 17.42 17.83
C THR A 153 21.27 18.69 17.95
N GLN A 154 20.36 18.91 17.00
CA GLN A 154 19.45 20.07 16.95
C GLN A 154 18.05 19.74 17.42
N SER A 155 17.77 18.51 17.83
CA SER A 155 16.46 18.02 18.26
C SER A 155 16.52 17.28 19.58
N THR A 156 15.45 17.36 20.36
CA THR A 156 15.27 16.57 21.58
C THR A 156 14.40 15.31 21.34
N ARG A 157 13.93 15.11 20.13
CA ARG A 157 13.05 13.99 19.78
C ARG A 157 13.75 12.63 19.64
N PRO A 158 14.91 12.52 18.96
CA PRO A 158 15.55 11.22 18.81
C PRO A 158 16.02 10.65 20.15
N SER A 159 15.99 9.34 20.26
CA SER A 159 16.46 8.61 21.45
C SER A 159 17.99 8.57 21.58
N TYR A 160 18.72 9.08 20.63
CA TYR A 160 20.18 9.15 20.55
C TYR A 160 20.64 10.61 20.53
N SER A 161 21.82 10.88 21.06
CA SER A 161 22.37 12.23 21.21
C SER A 161 23.81 12.37 20.66
N ASP A 162 24.36 11.29 20.12
CA ASP A 162 25.71 11.24 19.57
C ASP A 162 25.75 10.41 18.27
N GLU A 163 26.88 10.52 17.56
CA GLU A 163 27.13 9.85 16.29
C GLU A 163 27.02 8.31 16.43
N ALA A 164 27.49 7.75 17.52
CA ALA A 164 27.46 6.30 17.72
C ALA A 164 26.02 5.78 17.82
N GLY A 165 25.16 6.45 18.57
CA GLY A 165 23.75 6.11 18.68
C GLY A 165 22.99 6.32 17.36
N PHE A 166 23.31 7.37 16.62
CA PHE A 166 22.75 7.60 15.29
C PHE A 166 23.13 6.47 14.31
N GLN A 167 24.41 6.13 14.24
CA GLN A 167 24.91 5.05 13.38
C GLN A 167 24.34 3.68 13.79
N GLU A 168 24.21 3.42 15.09
CA GLU A 168 23.59 2.19 15.60
C GLU A 168 22.14 2.07 15.14
N LYS A 169 21.33 3.12 15.29
CA LYS A 169 19.93 3.13 14.83
C LYS A 169 19.84 2.97 13.32
N THR A 170 20.66 3.71 12.56
CA THR A 170 20.72 3.58 11.11
C THR A 170 21.05 2.14 10.68
N GLN A 171 22.04 1.52 11.28
CA GLN A 171 22.46 0.17 10.94
C GLN A 171 21.36 -0.87 11.23
N LYS A 172 20.63 -0.72 12.32
CA LYS A 172 19.49 -1.60 12.65
C LYS A 172 18.39 -1.50 11.62
N ILE A 173 18.02 -0.26 11.24
CA ILE A 173 17.01 -0.01 10.19
C ILE A 173 17.48 -0.61 8.86
N VAL A 174 18.70 -0.33 8.44
CA VAL A 174 19.26 -0.82 7.17
C VAL A 174 19.26 -2.35 7.12
N ASN A 175 19.71 -3.00 8.19
CA ASN A 175 19.72 -4.48 8.25
C ASN A 175 18.32 -5.06 8.07
N ALA A 176 17.33 -4.51 8.78
CA ALA A 176 15.95 -4.98 8.68
C ALA A 176 15.32 -4.70 7.32
N MET A 177 15.55 -3.52 6.75
CA MET A 177 14.99 -3.15 5.44
C MET A 177 15.60 -4.02 4.32
N LEU A 178 16.90 -4.29 4.37
CA LEU A 178 17.53 -5.18 3.39
C LEU A 178 17.13 -6.65 3.56
N ASP A 179 16.83 -7.10 4.80
CA ASP A 179 16.27 -8.43 5.05
C ASP A 179 14.82 -8.56 4.53
N ILE A 180 14.04 -7.48 4.60
CA ILE A 180 12.70 -7.42 4.02
C ILE A 180 12.78 -7.39 2.49
N ASP A 181 13.80 -6.77 1.91
CA ASP A 181 14.05 -6.62 0.46
C ASP A 181 12.83 -6.09 -0.30
N ALA A 182 12.24 -4.98 0.17
CA ALA A 182 11.13 -4.35 -0.52
C ALA A 182 11.60 -3.46 -1.69
N ASP A 183 10.70 -3.26 -2.64
CA ASP A 183 10.91 -2.39 -3.80
C ASP A 183 10.62 -0.92 -3.46
N ILE A 184 9.66 -0.70 -2.55
CA ILE A 184 9.26 0.62 -2.06
C ILE A 184 9.19 0.57 -0.53
N TYR A 185 9.78 1.57 0.11
CA TYR A 185 9.72 1.78 1.55
C TYR A 185 9.02 3.11 1.84
N ALA A 186 8.02 3.07 2.71
CA ALA A 186 7.27 4.22 3.17
C ALA A 186 7.52 4.44 4.65
N PHE A 187 8.01 5.61 5.03
CA PHE A 187 8.40 5.90 6.41
C PHE A 187 7.67 7.12 6.96
N CYS A 188 7.37 7.11 8.23
CA CYS A 188 6.99 8.30 8.99
C CYS A 188 7.87 8.46 10.24
N GLU A 189 7.68 9.57 10.96
CA GLU A 189 8.59 10.02 12.03
C GLU A 189 10.05 10.13 11.59
N VAL A 190 10.24 10.69 10.42
CA VAL A 190 11.55 11.07 9.90
C VAL A 190 11.71 12.57 10.04
N GLU A 191 12.93 13.05 10.33
CA GLU A 191 13.23 14.48 10.33
C GLU A 191 12.68 15.19 9.09
N ALA A 192 12.02 16.34 9.28
CA ALA A 192 11.35 17.07 8.20
C ALA A 192 12.33 17.85 7.32
N THR A 193 13.42 17.20 6.91
CA THR A 193 14.39 17.69 5.90
C THR A 193 14.60 16.63 4.84
N PRO A 194 15.14 16.95 3.66
CA PRO A 194 15.46 15.95 2.65
C PRO A 194 16.56 14.98 3.10
N ILE A 195 17.48 15.44 3.94
CA ILE A 195 18.76 14.78 4.20
C ILE A 195 18.62 13.44 4.94
N ALA A 196 17.63 13.31 5.85
CA ALA A 196 17.49 12.11 6.65
C ALA A 196 17.14 10.88 5.81
N LEU A 197 16.16 10.99 4.91
CA LEU A 197 15.83 9.90 3.99
C LEU A 197 16.90 9.67 2.93
N GLN A 198 17.55 10.72 2.45
CA GLN A 198 18.68 10.59 1.53
C GLN A 198 19.83 9.81 2.16
N HIS A 199 20.20 10.15 3.41
CA HIS A 199 21.22 9.43 4.16
C HIS A 199 20.84 7.95 4.36
N LEU A 200 19.58 7.65 4.73
CA LEU A 200 19.11 6.28 4.90
C LEU A 200 19.17 5.49 3.58
N ALA A 201 18.74 6.08 2.48
CA ALA A 201 18.80 5.47 1.15
C ALA A 201 20.24 5.20 0.69
N GLU A 202 21.17 6.13 0.99
CA GLU A 202 22.59 5.97 0.71
C GLU A 202 23.22 4.86 1.56
N ALA A 203 22.86 4.78 2.85
CA ALA A 203 23.30 3.71 3.75
C ALA A 203 22.79 2.34 3.28
N MET A 204 21.52 2.23 2.86
CA MET A 204 20.97 1.02 2.26
C MET A 204 21.69 0.63 0.97
N SER A 205 21.94 1.58 0.07
CA SER A 205 22.66 1.35 -1.19
C SER A 205 24.10 0.89 -0.95
N THR A 206 24.77 1.51 0.03
CA THR A 206 26.15 1.18 0.40
C THR A 206 26.25 -0.26 0.95
N GLN A 207 25.33 -0.65 1.83
CA GLN A 207 25.33 -2.00 2.40
C GLN A 207 24.89 -3.05 1.37
N ALA A 208 24.01 -2.71 0.43
CA ALA A 208 23.65 -3.57 -0.69
C ALA A 208 24.78 -3.72 -1.71
N GLY A 209 25.86 -2.93 -1.61
CA GLY A 209 27.02 -2.97 -2.51
C GLY A 209 26.77 -2.34 -3.88
N GLU A 210 25.73 -1.54 -4.03
CA GLU A 210 25.34 -0.91 -5.29
C GLU A 210 24.91 0.55 -5.08
N ALA A 211 25.75 1.48 -5.48
CA ALA A 211 25.49 2.92 -5.32
C ALA A 211 24.23 3.33 -6.13
N GLY A 212 23.31 4.05 -5.48
CA GLY A 212 22.08 4.53 -6.10
C GLY A 212 21.01 3.47 -6.35
N ARG A 213 21.15 2.26 -5.81
CA ARG A 213 20.11 1.23 -5.85
C ARG A 213 18.85 1.69 -5.12
N TYR A 214 19.01 2.33 -3.98
CA TYR A 214 17.93 2.94 -3.21
C TYR A 214 18.04 4.45 -3.28
N VAL A 215 16.91 5.11 -3.55
CA VAL A 215 16.85 6.57 -3.68
C VAL A 215 15.63 7.09 -2.92
N ALA A 216 15.83 8.18 -2.17
CA ALA A 216 14.73 8.88 -1.51
C ALA A 216 13.94 9.70 -2.53
N VAL A 217 12.60 9.63 -2.45
CA VAL A 217 11.73 10.47 -3.28
C VAL A 217 11.88 11.93 -2.84
N SER A 218 12.11 12.83 -3.79
CA SER A 218 12.04 14.28 -3.53
C SER A 218 10.61 14.68 -3.23
N ASP A 219 10.37 15.37 -2.14
CA ASP A 219 9.04 15.84 -1.77
C ASP A 219 8.70 17.24 -2.32
N GLY A 220 9.62 17.82 -3.07
CA GLY A 220 9.42 19.12 -3.71
C GLY A 220 9.20 20.28 -2.73
N ILE A 221 9.41 20.06 -1.43
CA ILE A 221 9.22 21.09 -0.41
C ILE A 221 10.49 21.89 -0.24
N ASP A 222 10.33 23.21 -0.23
CA ASP A 222 11.38 24.13 0.19
C ASP A 222 11.47 24.16 1.72
N TYR A 223 12.52 23.54 2.25
CA TYR A 223 12.78 23.50 3.69
C TYR A 223 13.66 24.67 4.18
N THR A 224 13.95 25.67 3.34
CA THR A 224 14.77 26.83 3.75
C THR A 224 14.16 27.62 4.91
N TRP A 225 12.86 27.56 5.08
CA TRP A 225 12.15 28.16 6.21
C TRP A 225 12.35 27.38 7.54
N TYR A 226 12.97 26.19 7.50
CA TYR A 226 13.34 25.41 8.68
C TYR A 226 14.61 25.93 9.36
N GLU A 227 15.43 26.71 8.65
CA GLU A 227 16.60 27.33 9.25
C GLU A 227 16.19 28.30 10.36
N GLY A 228 16.39 27.89 11.64
CA GLY A 228 16.04 28.67 12.82
C GLY A 228 14.70 28.38 13.46
N ILE A 229 13.91 27.41 12.94
CA ILE A 229 12.78 26.84 13.67
C ILE A 229 13.31 25.72 14.55
N SER A 230 12.93 25.71 15.84
CA SER A 230 13.27 24.59 16.71
C SER A 230 12.71 23.27 16.14
N ASP A 231 13.46 22.56 15.40
CA ASP A 231 13.94 21.21 15.39
C ASP A 231 13.00 20.04 15.68
N ASN A 232 11.71 20.21 15.91
CA ASN A 232 10.83 19.14 16.35
C ASN A 232 9.85 18.69 15.27
N GLN A 233 10.18 18.89 14.00
CA GLN A 233 9.25 18.54 12.94
C GLN A 233 9.64 17.23 12.27
N ILE A 234 8.63 16.39 12.10
CA ILE A 234 8.72 15.09 11.45
C ILE A 234 7.87 15.08 10.19
N LYS A 235 8.24 14.21 9.26
CA LYS A 235 7.51 13.99 8.00
C LYS A 235 7.32 12.51 7.71
N SER A 236 6.48 12.25 6.71
CA SER A 236 6.44 11.00 5.96
C SER A 236 7.21 11.13 4.65
N GLY A 237 7.68 10.02 4.09
CA GLY A 237 8.36 10.00 2.81
C GLY A 237 8.68 8.59 2.34
N PHE A 238 9.34 8.50 1.18
CA PHE A 238 9.57 7.23 0.51
C PHE A 238 11.04 7.05 0.12
N ILE A 239 11.47 5.78 0.13
CA ILE A 239 12.69 5.29 -0.51
C ILE A 239 12.25 4.17 -1.46
N TYR A 240 12.87 4.08 -2.64
CA TYR A 240 12.53 3.03 -3.60
C TYR A 240 13.77 2.47 -4.31
N ARG A 241 13.62 1.27 -4.85
CA ARG A 241 14.63 0.59 -5.67
C ARG A 241 14.56 1.09 -7.10
N THR A 242 15.65 1.69 -7.56
CA THR A 242 15.74 2.26 -8.91
C THR A 242 15.78 1.23 -10.04
N ASP A 243 16.13 -0.02 -9.72
CA ASP A 243 16.11 -1.14 -10.68
C ASP A 243 14.70 -1.72 -10.88
N ARG A 244 13.78 -1.52 -9.92
CA ARG A 244 12.45 -2.14 -9.92
C ARG A 244 11.33 -1.17 -10.26
N VAL A 245 11.39 0.04 -9.72
CA VAL A 245 10.34 1.04 -9.88
C VAL A 245 10.93 2.41 -10.24
N LYS A 246 10.09 3.30 -10.70
CA LYS A 246 10.37 4.73 -10.83
C LYS A 246 9.19 5.54 -10.27
N THR A 247 9.44 6.79 -9.92
CA THR A 247 8.37 7.73 -9.58
C THR A 247 7.68 8.22 -10.85
N TYR A 248 6.38 8.47 -10.76
CA TYR A 248 5.59 9.10 -11.80
C TYR A 248 4.95 10.38 -11.23
N GLY A 249 5.19 11.51 -11.89
CA GLY A 249 4.77 12.81 -11.38
C GLY A 249 5.47 13.25 -10.09
N SER A 250 5.02 14.37 -9.57
CA SER A 250 5.57 14.96 -8.35
C SER A 250 4.95 14.36 -7.10
N ASN A 251 5.76 14.20 -6.05
CA ASN A 251 5.28 13.88 -4.73
C ASN A 251 4.36 15.01 -4.22
N THR A 252 3.17 14.67 -3.78
CA THR A 252 2.20 15.63 -3.27
C THR A 252 1.94 15.45 -1.79
N SER A 253 1.64 16.56 -1.09
CA SER A 253 1.18 16.51 0.28
C SER A 253 -0.34 16.37 0.31
N ALA A 254 -0.85 15.49 1.16
CA ALA A 254 -2.29 15.30 1.35
C ALA A 254 -2.98 16.46 2.06
N VAL A 255 -2.30 17.55 2.39
CA VAL A 255 -2.84 18.58 3.26
C VAL A 255 -3.07 19.90 2.58
N SER A 256 -4.29 20.40 2.72
CA SER A 256 -4.61 21.81 2.58
C SER A 256 -4.45 22.52 3.92
N GLY A 257 -3.39 23.30 4.05
CA GLY A 257 -3.27 24.43 4.92
C GLY A 257 -3.90 24.40 6.30
N ASN A 258 -3.35 23.74 7.25
CA ASN A 258 -3.30 24.22 8.63
C ASN A 258 -2.11 23.59 9.35
N GLY A 259 -0.94 24.10 9.05
CA GLY A 259 0.17 24.09 9.98
C GLY A 259 0.80 22.70 10.18
N TYR A 260 1.10 22.44 11.40
CA TYR A 260 1.99 21.45 11.99
C TYR A 260 1.90 20.00 11.46
N TYR A 261 0.71 19.53 11.05
CA TYR A 261 0.53 18.15 10.56
C TYR A 261 0.51 18.03 9.02
N ALA A 262 0.71 19.15 8.32
CA ALA A 262 0.69 19.21 6.86
C ALA A 262 1.78 18.37 6.18
N HIS A 263 2.85 18.10 6.90
CA HIS A 263 4.03 17.44 6.34
C HIS A 263 4.08 15.93 6.62
N THR A 264 3.11 15.41 7.35
CA THR A 264 3.11 14.00 7.77
C THR A 264 2.46 13.05 6.77
N MET A 265 1.65 13.57 5.85
CA MET A 265 0.98 12.76 4.82
C MET A 265 1.58 13.03 3.45
N ARG A 266 1.98 11.98 2.73
CA ARG A 266 2.58 12.06 1.40
C ARG A 266 1.91 11.08 0.46
N LEU A 267 1.71 11.54 -0.79
CA LEU A 267 1.22 10.71 -1.88
C LEU A 267 2.27 10.69 -2.98
N GLN A 268 2.54 9.51 -3.52
CA GLN A 268 3.41 9.31 -4.67
C GLN A 268 2.83 8.24 -5.57
N VAL A 269 2.86 8.47 -6.86
CA VAL A 269 2.61 7.45 -7.87
C VAL A 269 3.93 6.77 -8.21
N PHE A 270 3.93 5.46 -8.18
CA PHE A 270 5.05 4.64 -8.61
C PHE A 270 4.66 3.84 -9.86
N GLU A 271 5.61 3.63 -10.74
CA GLU A 271 5.48 2.79 -11.92
C GLU A 271 6.45 1.61 -11.81
N GLN A 272 5.92 0.39 -11.91
CA GLN A 272 6.74 -0.82 -11.98
C GLN A 272 7.43 -0.89 -13.33
N LYS A 273 8.76 -1.02 -13.34
CA LYS A 273 9.54 -1.01 -14.60
C LYS A 273 9.35 -2.23 -15.48
N GLU A 274 8.97 -3.35 -14.89
CA GLU A 274 8.81 -4.61 -15.58
C GLU A 274 7.66 -4.58 -16.59
N ASN A 275 6.52 -3.98 -16.21
CA ASN A 275 5.30 -3.99 -17.02
C ASN A 275 4.73 -2.59 -17.32
N GLY A 276 5.25 -1.54 -16.68
CA GLY A 276 4.77 -0.17 -16.85
C GLY A 276 3.53 0.17 -16.01
N GLU A 277 3.03 -0.79 -15.21
CA GLU A 277 1.88 -0.57 -14.34
C GLU A 277 2.20 0.37 -13.19
N ARG A 278 1.17 1.10 -12.75
CA ARG A 278 1.28 2.16 -11.75
C ARG A 278 0.43 1.83 -10.53
N LEU A 279 0.78 2.44 -9.41
CA LEU A 279 -0.04 2.47 -8.22
C LEU A 279 0.18 3.78 -7.47
N VAL A 280 -0.85 4.22 -6.77
CA VAL A 280 -0.79 5.39 -5.87
C VAL A 280 -0.53 4.89 -4.45
N ILE A 281 0.54 5.36 -3.84
CA ILE A 281 0.82 5.08 -2.43
C ILE A 281 0.71 6.36 -1.62
N SER A 282 -0.07 6.32 -0.53
CA SER A 282 -0.03 7.35 0.49
C SER A 282 0.61 6.82 1.77
N MET A 283 1.58 7.57 2.32
CA MET A 283 2.15 7.33 3.64
C MET A 283 1.67 8.40 4.60
N ASN A 284 1.04 7.95 5.69
CA ASN A 284 0.30 8.78 6.61
C ASN A 284 0.86 8.67 8.03
N HIS A 285 0.76 9.76 8.78
CA HIS A 285 0.96 9.77 10.22
C HIS A 285 -0.10 10.69 10.82
N PHE A 286 -1.18 10.10 11.33
CA PHE A 286 -2.28 10.86 11.91
C PHE A 286 -1.91 11.37 13.29
N LYS A 287 -2.71 12.30 13.81
CA LYS A 287 -2.52 12.88 15.14
C LYS A 287 -2.47 11.80 16.22
N ALA A 288 -1.36 11.73 16.94
CA ALA A 288 -1.23 10.86 18.11
C ALA A 288 -2.29 11.16 19.17
N LYS A 289 -2.67 10.15 19.95
CA LYS A 289 -3.53 10.33 21.13
C LYS A 289 -2.80 11.24 22.13
N ASP A 290 -3.51 12.21 22.70
CA ASP A 290 -2.95 13.19 23.62
C ASP A 290 -3.85 13.40 24.85
N SER A 291 -3.46 14.33 25.73
CA SER A 291 -4.20 14.65 26.96
C SER A 291 -5.38 15.61 26.77
N SER A 292 -5.75 15.95 25.52
CA SER A 292 -6.94 16.77 25.26
C SER A 292 -8.23 16.03 25.63
N SER A 293 -9.34 16.75 25.74
CA SER A 293 -10.63 16.17 26.15
C SER A 293 -11.14 15.08 25.20
N ASP A 294 -10.79 15.15 23.92
CA ASP A 294 -11.12 14.16 22.87
C ASP A 294 -9.93 13.28 22.49
N GLN A 295 -8.82 13.40 23.20
CA GLN A 295 -7.58 12.66 22.91
C GLN A 295 -7.11 12.80 21.46
N GLY A 296 -7.33 13.95 20.83
CA GLY A 296 -6.98 14.24 19.45
C GLY A 296 -7.88 13.59 18.39
N ALA A 297 -9.04 13.04 18.77
CA ALA A 297 -9.93 12.31 17.87
C ALA A 297 -10.42 13.18 16.70
N SER A 298 -10.90 14.39 16.97
CA SER A 298 -11.36 15.33 15.92
C SER A 298 -10.27 15.69 14.91
N MET A 299 -9.00 15.71 15.34
CA MET A 299 -7.89 15.96 14.45
C MET A 299 -7.61 14.73 13.56
N ARG A 300 -7.73 13.50 14.09
CA ARG A 300 -7.60 12.28 13.29
C ARG A 300 -8.72 12.16 12.26
N GLU A 301 -9.96 12.56 12.60
CA GLU A 301 -11.07 12.64 11.64
C GLU A 301 -10.78 13.68 10.54
N THR A 302 -10.19 14.82 10.90
CA THR A 302 -9.73 15.81 9.92
C THR A 302 -8.62 15.25 9.03
N ASN A 303 -7.66 14.50 9.59
CA ASN A 303 -6.62 13.85 8.82
C ASN A 303 -7.22 12.85 7.80
N ALA A 304 -8.17 12.00 8.22
CA ALA A 304 -8.85 11.08 7.31
C ALA A 304 -9.62 11.82 6.20
N THR A 305 -10.33 12.90 6.53
CA THR A 305 -11.02 13.73 5.55
C THR A 305 -10.06 14.33 4.52
N ASN A 306 -8.95 14.88 4.98
CA ASN A 306 -7.94 15.49 4.10
C ASN A 306 -7.29 14.44 3.19
N LEU A 307 -6.97 13.25 3.72
CA LEU A 307 -6.44 12.14 2.94
C LEU A 307 -7.42 11.74 1.82
N LEU A 308 -8.68 11.48 2.15
CA LEU A 308 -9.70 11.10 1.17
C LEU A 308 -9.91 12.18 0.10
N ASN A 309 -9.85 13.46 0.49
CA ASN A 309 -9.93 14.55 -0.47
C ASN A 309 -8.68 14.66 -1.36
N ALA A 310 -7.50 14.33 -0.85
CA ALA A 310 -6.28 14.31 -1.64
C ALA A 310 -6.28 13.15 -2.64
N LEU A 311 -6.69 11.95 -2.21
CA LEU A 311 -6.76 10.77 -3.08
C LEU A 311 -7.73 10.95 -4.25
N LYS A 312 -8.85 11.66 -4.05
CA LYS A 312 -9.79 12.01 -5.14
C LYS A 312 -9.18 12.87 -6.25
N LYS A 313 -8.07 13.56 -5.98
CA LYS A 313 -7.37 14.42 -6.94
C LYS A 313 -6.31 13.67 -7.74
N VAL A 314 -5.92 12.49 -7.28
CA VAL A 314 -4.95 11.64 -7.96
C VAL A 314 -5.73 10.72 -8.88
N SER A 315 -5.80 11.06 -10.17
CA SER A 315 -6.57 10.34 -11.18
C SER A 315 -5.71 9.51 -12.13
N VAL A 316 -4.42 9.37 -11.82
CA VAL A 316 -3.42 8.75 -12.70
C VAL A 316 -3.58 7.26 -12.80
N ASP A 317 -4.09 6.64 -11.72
CA ASP A 317 -4.24 5.20 -11.64
C ASP A 317 -5.37 4.84 -10.65
N PRO A 318 -6.16 3.79 -10.94
CA PRO A 318 -7.19 3.34 -10.01
C PRO A 318 -6.64 2.61 -8.78
N ASP A 319 -5.38 2.14 -8.82
CA ASP A 319 -4.78 1.32 -7.77
C ASP A 319 -4.23 2.18 -6.63
N ILE A 320 -4.94 2.17 -5.50
CA ILE A 320 -4.63 3.03 -4.36
C ILE A 320 -4.31 2.19 -3.13
N LEU A 321 -3.12 2.43 -2.57
CA LEU A 321 -2.63 1.86 -1.32
C LEU A 321 -2.44 2.96 -0.28
N ILE A 322 -3.16 2.87 0.84
CA ILE A 322 -3.04 3.77 1.98
C ILE A 322 -2.24 3.07 3.07
N LEU A 323 -1.11 3.63 3.44
CA LEU A 323 -0.21 3.13 4.48
C LEU A 323 -0.07 4.16 5.59
N GLY A 324 0.24 3.74 6.79
CA GLY A 324 0.71 4.64 7.83
C GLY A 324 0.31 4.27 9.24
N ASP A 325 0.97 4.98 10.16
CA ASP A 325 0.54 5.09 11.55
C ASP A 325 -0.65 6.04 11.62
N LEU A 326 -1.84 5.47 11.65
CA LEU A 326 -3.08 6.25 11.72
C LEU A 326 -3.46 6.61 13.18
N ASN A 327 -2.67 6.15 14.16
CA ASN A 327 -2.93 6.37 15.58
C ASN A 327 -4.37 6.00 16.02
N CYS A 328 -4.99 5.09 15.28
CA CYS A 328 -6.35 4.58 15.47
C CYS A 328 -6.35 3.07 15.51
N GLN A 329 -7.15 2.49 16.39
CA GLN A 329 -7.47 1.08 16.35
C GLN A 329 -8.64 0.81 15.40
N TYR A 330 -8.75 -0.43 14.93
CA TYR A 330 -9.87 -0.85 14.09
C TYR A 330 -11.21 -0.59 14.82
N GLY A 331 -12.14 0.07 14.09
CA GLY A 331 -13.44 0.47 14.64
C GLY A 331 -13.51 1.91 15.14
N GLU A 332 -12.38 2.63 15.29
CA GLU A 332 -12.41 4.07 15.54
C GLU A 332 -12.91 4.85 14.30
N THR A 333 -13.49 6.04 14.52
CA THR A 333 -14.13 6.84 13.46
C THR A 333 -13.27 7.05 12.20
N PRO A 334 -11.97 7.44 12.31
CA PRO A 334 -11.15 7.64 11.12
C PRO A 334 -11.00 6.38 10.25
N ILE A 335 -10.88 5.21 10.89
CA ILE A 335 -10.81 3.92 10.20
C ILE A 335 -12.14 3.61 9.51
N THR A 336 -13.26 3.84 10.21
CA THR A 336 -14.61 3.67 9.64
C THR A 336 -14.85 4.60 8.44
N MET A 337 -14.29 5.81 8.45
CA MET A 337 -14.36 6.73 7.31
C MET A 337 -13.67 6.18 6.07
N LEU A 338 -12.49 5.57 6.21
CA LEU A 338 -11.79 4.92 5.10
C LEU A 338 -12.58 3.72 4.56
N ILE A 339 -13.12 2.88 5.44
CA ILE A 339 -13.95 1.73 5.05
C ILE A 339 -15.21 2.20 4.29
N ASN A 340 -15.89 3.23 4.79
CA ASN A 340 -17.08 3.78 4.14
C ASN A 340 -16.77 4.45 2.79
N ALA A 341 -15.52 4.86 2.58
CA ALA A 341 -15.04 5.38 1.30
C ALA A 341 -14.63 4.27 0.31
N GLY A 342 -14.79 2.99 0.67
CA GLY A 342 -14.53 1.85 -0.21
C GLY A 342 -13.14 1.24 -0.09
N TYR A 343 -12.40 1.55 0.99
CA TYR A 343 -11.08 0.95 1.24
C TYR A 343 -11.20 -0.23 2.20
N GLU A 344 -10.50 -1.33 1.90
CA GLU A 344 -10.43 -2.54 2.71
C GLU A 344 -9.12 -2.62 3.48
N GLU A 345 -9.17 -2.96 4.78
CA GLU A 345 -7.98 -3.13 5.62
C GLU A 345 -7.33 -4.49 5.34
N GLN A 346 -6.07 -4.48 4.92
CA GLN A 346 -5.40 -5.67 4.41
C GLN A 346 -4.64 -6.45 5.50
N LEU A 347 -4.05 -5.80 6.50
CA LEU A 347 -3.33 -6.55 7.56
C LEU A 347 -4.29 -7.47 8.34
N LEU A 348 -5.48 -6.98 8.68
CA LEU A 348 -6.49 -7.79 9.37
C LEU A 348 -7.16 -8.82 8.45
N LYS A 349 -7.21 -8.55 7.14
CA LYS A 349 -7.70 -9.54 6.15
C LYS A 349 -6.82 -10.78 6.13
N TYR A 350 -5.49 -10.61 6.14
CA TYR A 350 -4.53 -11.72 6.11
C TYR A 350 -4.21 -12.27 7.51
N ASN A 351 -4.25 -11.44 8.55
CA ASN A 351 -4.05 -11.85 9.93
C ASN A 351 -5.00 -11.08 10.88
N PRO A 352 -6.15 -11.65 11.26
CA PRO A 352 -7.11 -11.00 12.17
C PRO A 352 -6.55 -10.64 13.56
N SER A 353 -5.38 -11.16 13.91
CA SER A 353 -4.69 -10.88 15.18
C SER A 353 -3.44 -10.01 14.99
N ALA A 354 -3.31 -9.34 13.85
CA ALA A 354 -2.16 -8.48 13.59
C ALA A 354 -2.04 -7.36 14.64
N TRP A 355 -0.80 -7.07 15.01
CA TRP A 355 -0.43 -5.92 15.83
C TRP A 355 0.89 -5.35 15.30
N SER A 356 1.10 -4.04 15.46
CA SER A 356 2.28 -3.36 14.92
C SER A 356 2.98 -2.47 15.92
N HIS A 357 2.25 -1.98 16.90
CA HIS A 357 2.76 -1.05 17.92
C HIS A 357 2.69 -1.68 19.31
N CYS A 358 3.69 -1.41 20.12
CA CYS A 358 3.78 -1.98 21.46
C CYS A 358 3.22 -1.08 22.55
N TYR A 359 1.92 -1.23 22.77
CA TYR A 359 1.25 -0.72 23.96
C TYR A 359 0.42 -1.84 24.60
N GLY A 360 0.59 -2.07 25.89
CA GLY A 360 -0.08 -3.19 26.57
C GLY A 360 0.36 -4.55 26.03
N SER A 361 -0.56 -5.30 25.43
CA SER A 361 -0.31 -6.61 24.78
C SER A 361 -0.05 -6.51 23.28
N GLY A 362 0.09 -5.31 22.75
CA GLY A 362 0.17 -5.02 21.32
C GLY A 362 -1.15 -4.43 20.81
N GLU A 363 -1.04 -3.46 19.92
CA GLU A 363 -2.19 -2.85 19.24
C GLU A 363 -1.87 -2.66 17.76
N LEU A 364 -2.91 -2.68 16.91
CA LEU A 364 -2.79 -2.34 15.51
C LEU A 364 -3.21 -0.90 15.30
N ILE A 365 -2.25 -0.02 15.07
CA ILE A 365 -2.45 1.40 14.73
C ILE A 365 -1.74 1.79 13.44
N ASP A 366 -0.87 0.94 12.95
CA ASP A 366 -0.33 0.98 11.60
C ASP A 366 -1.23 0.15 10.70
N HIS A 367 -1.66 0.72 9.59
CA HIS A 367 -2.68 0.12 8.74
C HIS A 367 -2.25 0.06 7.28
N VAL A 368 -2.83 -0.89 6.57
CA VAL A 368 -2.79 -1.03 5.12
C VAL A 368 -4.20 -1.04 4.59
N PHE A 369 -4.61 0.02 3.90
CA PHE A 369 -5.88 0.04 3.21
C PHE A 369 -5.68 0.03 1.69
N ALA A 370 -6.50 -0.73 1.00
CA ALA A 370 -6.53 -0.79 -0.46
C ALA A 370 -7.95 -0.54 -0.97
N ASN A 371 -8.09 0.19 -2.07
CA ASN A 371 -9.36 0.23 -2.77
C ASN A 371 -9.62 -1.09 -3.51
N ALA A 372 -10.80 -1.29 -4.07
CA ALA A 372 -11.20 -2.58 -4.65
C ALA A 372 -10.22 -3.07 -5.73
N SER A 373 -9.80 -2.20 -6.65
CA SER A 373 -8.84 -2.54 -7.71
C SER A 373 -7.51 -3.02 -7.15
N MET A 374 -6.94 -2.29 -6.17
CA MET A 374 -5.67 -2.65 -5.54
C MET A 374 -5.81 -3.91 -4.66
N ALA A 375 -6.92 -4.07 -3.94
CA ALA A 375 -7.14 -5.19 -3.02
C ALA A 375 -7.16 -6.56 -3.72
N ASP A 376 -7.60 -6.61 -4.97
CA ASP A 376 -7.60 -7.83 -5.80
C ASP A 376 -6.20 -8.23 -6.28
N GLN A 377 -5.24 -7.30 -6.26
CA GLN A 377 -3.85 -7.52 -6.65
C GLN A 377 -2.92 -7.80 -5.46
N ILE A 378 -3.39 -7.61 -4.23
CA ILE A 378 -2.62 -7.94 -3.02
C ILE A 378 -2.68 -9.44 -2.78
N VAL A 379 -1.53 -10.08 -2.72
CA VAL A 379 -1.42 -11.52 -2.46
C VAL A 379 -1.08 -11.84 -1.01
N ASN A 380 -0.48 -10.87 -0.28
CA ASN A 380 -0.22 -11.00 1.14
C ASN A 380 -0.01 -9.63 1.82
N ALA A 381 -0.33 -9.53 3.12
CA ALA A 381 0.00 -8.39 3.95
C ALA A 381 0.30 -8.88 5.39
N TYR A 382 1.43 -8.48 5.95
CA TYR A 382 1.86 -8.96 7.26
C TYR A 382 2.74 -7.96 8.01
N VAL A 383 2.79 -8.10 9.33
CA VAL A 383 3.71 -7.35 10.20
C VAL A 383 4.95 -8.21 10.47
N LYS A 384 6.15 -7.66 10.28
CA LYS A 384 7.40 -8.35 10.61
C LYS A 384 7.88 -7.90 11.99
N HIS A 385 7.75 -8.77 13.00
CA HIS A 385 8.05 -8.45 14.39
C HIS A 385 9.55 -8.47 14.68
N VAL A 386 10.23 -7.36 14.40
CA VAL A 386 11.69 -7.23 14.53
C VAL A 386 12.15 -6.01 15.33
N SER A 387 11.26 -5.09 15.67
CA SER A 387 11.58 -3.82 16.33
C SER A 387 10.80 -3.54 17.61
N ALA A 388 9.50 -3.77 17.67
CA ALA A 388 8.65 -3.45 18.82
C ALA A 388 8.88 -4.41 20.01
N TYR A 389 9.99 -4.25 20.73
CA TYR A 389 10.51 -5.21 21.71
C TYR A 389 9.65 -5.42 22.95
N LYS A 390 8.89 -4.41 23.36
CA LYS A 390 8.12 -4.49 24.63
C LYS A 390 6.99 -5.50 24.57
N CYS A 391 6.45 -5.78 23.40
CA CYS A 391 5.40 -6.76 23.18
C CYS A 391 5.94 -8.07 22.61
N ASN A 392 7.12 -8.05 22.02
CA ASN A 392 7.75 -9.22 21.44
C ASN A 392 8.97 -9.64 22.26
N ALA A 393 8.84 -10.71 23.05
CA ALA A 393 9.93 -11.23 23.85
C ALA A 393 11.14 -11.72 23.02
N ALA A 394 10.94 -11.95 21.71
CA ALA A 394 12.03 -12.30 20.80
C ALA A 394 12.93 -11.11 20.44
N VAL A 395 12.42 -9.88 20.59
CA VAL A 395 13.17 -8.65 20.32
C VAL A 395 13.58 -8.01 21.64
N SER A 396 14.88 -7.96 21.89
CA SER A 396 15.41 -7.30 23.08
C SER A 396 15.54 -5.78 22.87
N SER A 397 15.54 -5.00 23.97
CA SER A 397 15.62 -3.54 23.91
C SER A 397 16.82 -3.01 23.13
N TRP A 398 17.94 -3.71 23.13
CA TRP A 398 19.13 -3.34 22.37
C TRP A 398 19.01 -3.60 20.87
N GLN A 399 18.05 -4.42 20.43
CA GLN A 399 17.77 -4.69 19.01
C GLN A 399 16.76 -3.69 18.46
N SER A 400 15.90 -3.15 19.33
CA SER A 400 14.86 -2.22 18.94
C SER A 400 15.42 -0.89 18.42
N TRP A 401 14.78 -0.35 17.38
CA TRP A 401 15.02 1.01 16.89
C TRP A 401 13.72 1.84 16.83
N SER A 402 12.57 1.18 16.98
CA SER A 402 11.24 1.78 17.02
C SER A 402 10.34 0.96 17.95
N ASP A 403 9.33 1.58 18.50
CA ASP A 403 8.21 0.94 19.19
C ASP A 403 7.13 0.42 18.23
N HIS A 404 7.30 0.65 16.93
CA HIS A 404 6.53 0.06 15.84
C HIS A 404 7.34 -1.01 15.10
N ASP A 405 6.66 -2.03 14.64
CA ASP A 405 7.21 -3.02 13.72
C ASP A 405 6.96 -2.64 12.26
N PRO A 406 7.87 -2.96 11.32
CA PRO A 406 7.61 -2.81 9.90
C PRO A 406 6.51 -3.78 9.45
N TYR A 407 5.71 -3.33 8.49
CA TYR A 407 4.70 -4.15 7.84
C TYR A 407 4.89 -4.13 6.33
N VAL A 408 4.51 -5.23 5.69
CA VAL A 408 4.83 -5.52 4.30
C VAL A 408 3.56 -5.87 3.55
N VAL A 409 3.48 -5.43 2.31
CA VAL A 409 2.43 -5.77 1.35
C VAL A 409 3.08 -6.38 0.11
N GLU A 410 2.65 -7.57 -0.26
CA GLU A 410 3.04 -8.25 -1.48
C GLU A 410 1.95 -8.06 -2.54
N ILE A 411 2.33 -7.56 -3.69
CA ILE A 411 1.42 -7.14 -4.74
C ILE A 411 1.80 -7.84 -6.05
N ASN A 412 0.85 -8.47 -6.72
CA ASN A 412 0.97 -8.84 -8.13
C ASN A 412 0.39 -7.71 -8.97
N LEU A 413 1.16 -6.64 -9.13
CA LEU A 413 0.77 -5.54 -9.98
C LEU A 413 0.80 -6.03 -11.43
N SER A 414 -0.36 -6.44 -11.92
CA SER A 414 -0.52 -7.01 -13.23
C SER A 414 -1.17 -5.98 -14.16
N THR A 415 -0.77 -6.03 -15.43
CA THR A 415 -1.65 -5.54 -16.49
C THR A 415 -2.93 -6.39 -16.41
N GLU A 416 -3.91 -5.93 -15.64
CA GLU A 416 -5.25 -6.47 -15.85
C GLU A 416 -5.53 -6.35 -17.35
N PRO A 417 -5.94 -7.46 -18.00
CA PRO A 417 -6.70 -7.28 -19.21
C PRO A 417 -7.87 -6.41 -18.76
N ALA A 418 -7.89 -5.16 -19.21
CA ALA A 418 -8.98 -4.28 -18.88
C ALA A 418 -10.25 -5.12 -18.99
N GLU A 419 -10.94 -5.40 -17.85
CA GLU A 419 -12.31 -5.85 -18.00
C GLU A 419 -12.85 -4.91 -19.04
N GLU A 420 -13.38 -5.43 -20.15
CA GLU A 420 -14.03 -4.60 -21.15
C GLU A 420 -15.19 -3.89 -20.44
N ARG A 421 -14.84 -2.87 -19.62
CA ARG A 421 -15.84 -1.93 -19.18
C ARG A 421 -16.35 -1.31 -20.47
N PRO A 422 -17.64 -1.41 -20.72
CA PRO A 422 -18.18 -0.72 -21.87
C PRO A 422 -17.69 0.73 -21.77
N CYS A 423 -16.99 1.17 -22.80
CA CYS A 423 -16.55 2.56 -22.86
C CYS A 423 -17.71 3.48 -22.48
N GLU A 424 -17.51 4.39 -21.56
CA GLU A 424 -18.53 5.34 -21.13
C GLU A 424 -18.20 6.74 -21.66
N ASP A 425 -19.21 7.42 -22.18
CA ASP A 425 -19.08 8.81 -22.62
C ASP A 425 -18.61 9.70 -21.46
N ILE A 426 -17.65 10.57 -21.70
CA ILE A 426 -17.18 11.56 -20.73
C ILE A 426 -17.98 12.85 -20.87
N ASP A 427 -18.51 13.36 -19.78
CA ASP A 427 -19.13 14.68 -19.66
C ASP A 427 -18.63 15.38 -18.39
N ALA A 428 -17.36 15.81 -18.41
CA ALA A 428 -16.70 16.43 -17.28
C ALA A 428 -16.87 17.96 -17.31
N THR A 429 -17.20 18.54 -16.15
CA THR A 429 -17.38 20.00 -16.01
C THR A 429 -16.51 20.54 -14.89
N TYR A 430 -15.75 21.59 -15.16
CA TYR A 430 -14.79 22.21 -14.27
C TYR A 430 -15.01 23.74 -14.22
N LEU A 431 -14.32 24.42 -13.31
CA LEU A 431 -14.34 25.88 -13.16
C LEU A 431 -15.76 26.46 -12.97
N THR A 432 -16.55 25.78 -12.15
CA THR A 432 -17.90 26.22 -11.76
C THR A 432 -17.94 26.86 -10.38
N SER A 433 -17.08 26.40 -9.45
CA SER A 433 -17.06 26.87 -8.06
C SER A 433 -15.66 26.94 -7.45
N GLY A 434 -14.61 26.57 -8.19
CA GLY A 434 -13.22 26.53 -7.75
C GLY A 434 -12.27 26.19 -8.89
N LEU A 435 -10.98 26.24 -8.61
CA LEU A 435 -9.94 25.79 -9.53
C LEU A 435 -9.85 24.26 -9.53
N ASP A 436 -10.03 23.65 -8.37
CA ASP A 436 -9.96 22.21 -8.17
C ASP A 436 -10.98 21.44 -9.05
N PRO A 437 -10.59 20.33 -9.73
CA PRO A 437 -9.31 19.61 -9.62
C PRO A 437 -8.20 20.07 -10.60
N LEU A 438 -8.33 21.22 -11.28
CA LEU A 438 -7.27 21.75 -12.13
C LEU A 438 -6.10 22.25 -11.28
N THR A 439 -4.88 22.10 -11.81
CA THR A 439 -3.65 22.51 -11.12
C THR A 439 -2.93 23.60 -11.87
N SER A 440 -2.42 24.62 -11.15
CA SER A 440 -1.53 25.65 -11.67
C SER A 440 -0.08 25.24 -11.41
N VAL A 441 0.73 25.06 -12.44
CA VAL A 441 2.11 24.56 -12.33
C VAL A 441 3.01 25.55 -11.58
N ASN A 442 2.91 26.85 -11.91
CA ASN A 442 3.73 27.91 -11.34
C ASN A 442 2.94 28.88 -10.44
N ASN A 443 1.77 28.46 -9.97
CA ASN A 443 0.92 29.18 -9.04
C ASN A 443 0.53 30.61 -9.50
N ILE A 444 0.36 30.83 -10.80
CA ILE A 444 -0.15 32.09 -11.36
C ILE A 444 -1.65 32.03 -11.54
N TRP A 445 -2.19 30.85 -11.90
CA TRP A 445 -3.62 30.63 -11.96
C TRP A 445 -4.22 30.49 -10.57
N TYR A 446 -5.30 31.19 -10.31
CA TYR A 446 -6.03 31.11 -9.04
C TYR A 446 -7.54 31.30 -9.27
N TRP A 447 -8.35 30.81 -8.34
CA TRP A 447 -9.79 31.05 -8.36
C TRP A 447 -10.11 32.44 -7.84
N ASN A 448 -10.84 33.21 -8.62
CA ASN A 448 -11.29 34.55 -8.26
C ASN A 448 -12.72 34.51 -7.68
N SER A 449 -13.00 35.32 -6.66
CA SER A 449 -14.34 35.44 -6.03
C SER A 449 -15.46 35.85 -7.00
N GLY A 450 -15.11 36.37 -8.19
CA GLY A 450 -16.03 36.64 -9.27
C GLY A 450 -16.53 35.40 -10.03
N GLY A 451 -16.10 34.17 -9.64
CA GLY A 451 -16.58 32.91 -10.22
C GLY A 451 -15.85 32.49 -11.51
N TYR A 452 -14.55 32.68 -11.56
CA TYR A 452 -13.69 32.29 -12.68
C TYR A 452 -12.24 32.01 -12.24
N ALA A 453 -11.54 31.17 -13.00
CA ALA A 453 -10.08 31.05 -12.89
C ALA A 453 -9.42 32.25 -13.55
N LYS A 454 -8.38 32.79 -12.92
CA LYS A 454 -7.69 34.01 -13.39
C LYS A 454 -6.19 33.82 -13.40
N ALA A 455 -5.54 34.24 -14.48
CA ALA A 455 -4.10 34.43 -14.56
C ALA A 455 -3.78 35.89 -14.87
N GLN A 456 -2.86 36.46 -14.10
CA GLN A 456 -2.30 37.80 -14.34
C GLN A 456 -0.99 37.93 -13.57
N LYS A 457 0.12 38.15 -14.28
CA LYS A 457 1.41 38.42 -13.63
C LYS A 457 2.31 39.22 -14.58
N GLN A 458 2.87 40.33 -14.10
CA GLN A 458 3.84 41.11 -14.84
C GLN A 458 5.24 40.49 -14.71
N GLY A 459 5.98 40.40 -15.81
CA GLY A 459 7.29 39.82 -15.88
C GLY A 459 7.39 38.76 -16.98
N GLY A 460 8.53 38.16 -17.20
CA GLY A 460 8.70 37.07 -18.16
C GLY A 460 8.26 35.72 -17.56
N TYR A 461 6.96 35.52 -17.36
CA TYR A 461 6.41 34.32 -16.70
C TYR A 461 5.61 33.47 -17.67
N THR A 462 5.70 32.16 -17.46
CA THR A 462 4.83 31.17 -18.11
C THR A 462 4.20 30.30 -17.03
N ASP A 463 2.90 30.02 -17.13
CA ASP A 463 2.20 29.08 -16.27
C ASP A 463 1.21 28.24 -17.07
N TYR A 464 0.96 27.05 -16.61
CA TYR A 464 0.01 26.11 -17.19
C TYR A 464 -1.04 25.76 -16.15
N MET A 465 -2.33 25.89 -16.51
CA MET A 465 -3.42 25.32 -15.77
C MET A 465 -3.80 24.00 -16.43
N LEU A 466 -3.51 22.89 -15.75
CA LEU A 466 -3.69 21.52 -16.24
C LEU A 466 -5.03 20.93 -15.79
N THR A 467 -5.70 20.22 -16.67
CA THR A 467 -6.81 19.32 -16.28
C THR A 467 -6.26 18.06 -15.62
N PRO A 468 -7.08 17.31 -14.87
CA PRO A 468 -6.78 15.92 -14.57
C PRO A 468 -6.49 15.10 -15.84
N GLU A 469 -5.71 14.03 -15.70
CA GLU A 469 -5.52 13.04 -16.75
C GLU A 469 -6.85 12.35 -17.08
N MET A 470 -7.04 12.04 -18.35
CA MET A 470 -8.24 11.37 -18.86
C MET A 470 -7.84 10.28 -19.84
N ASN A 471 -8.44 9.11 -19.73
CA ASN A 471 -8.31 8.10 -20.78
C ASN A 471 -9.29 8.40 -21.92
N LEU A 472 -8.76 8.87 -23.04
CA LEU A 472 -9.53 9.18 -24.26
C LEU A 472 -9.20 8.19 -25.40
N SER A 473 -8.43 7.12 -25.16
CA SER A 473 -7.94 6.22 -26.22
C SER A 473 -9.06 5.45 -26.94
N GLU A 474 -10.19 5.24 -26.27
CA GLU A 474 -11.35 4.55 -26.84
C GLU A 474 -12.44 5.49 -27.36
N MET A 475 -12.17 6.80 -27.32
CA MET A 475 -13.14 7.79 -27.77
C MET A 475 -13.08 8.00 -29.27
N SER A 476 -14.25 8.12 -29.91
CA SER A 476 -14.37 8.48 -31.32
C SER A 476 -14.26 9.98 -31.55
N SER A 477 -14.58 10.78 -30.53
CA SER A 477 -14.51 12.23 -30.59
C SER A 477 -14.39 12.83 -29.20
N ALA A 478 -13.76 13.98 -29.09
CA ALA A 478 -13.78 14.80 -27.88
C ALA A 478 -13.89 16.28 -28.25
N THR A 479 -14.58 17.04 -27.41
CA THR A 479 -14.77 18.50 -27.54
C THR A 479 -14.46 19.15 -26.21
N ILE A 480 -13.60 20.17 -26.21
CA ILE A 480 -13.36 21.05 -25.07
C ILE A 480 -14.06 22.40 -25.28
N SER A 481 -14.89 22.83 -24.33
CA SER A 481 -15.58 24.09 -24.38
C SER A 481 -15.48 24.87 -23.08
N PHE A 482 -15.41 26.18 -23.15
CA PHE A 482 -15.28 27.06 -22.00
C PHE A 482 -15.70 28.48 -22.33
N GLN A 483 -15.94 29.30 -21.30
CA GLN A 483 -16.12 30.73 -21.42
C GLN A 483 -14.85 31.45 -20.98
N HIS A 484 -14.40 32.42 -21.79
CA HIS A 484 -13.24 33.20 -21.46
C HIS A 484 -13.34 34.69 -21.85
N THR A 485 -12.54 35.48 -21.16
CA THR A 485 -12.31 36.88 -21.50
C THR A 485 -10.87 37.25 -21.17
N HIS A 486 -10.36 38.30 -21.80
CA HIS A 486 -9.03 38.82 -21.53
C HIS A 486 -8.93 40.31 -21.74
N LYS A 487 -7.93 40.95 -21.15
CA LYS A 487 -7.48 42.31 -21.42
C LYS A 487 -5.96 42.39 -21.45
N TRP A 488 -5.51 43.39 -22.16
CA TRP A 488 -4.09 43.76 -22.24
C TRP A 488 -3.20 42.68 -22.85
N ALA A 489 -3.73 41.77 -23.61
CA ALA A 489 -2.96 40.86 -24.43
C ALA A 489 -2.38 41.59 -25.65
N GLY A 490 -1.14 41.36 -25.98
CA GLY A 490 -0.54 41.82 -27.22
C GLY A 490 -0.97 40.97 -28.40
N THR A 491 -0.70 39.70 -28.33
CA THR A 491 -1.11 38.68 -29.31
C THR A 491 -1.79 37.50 -28.56
N PRO A 492 -3.13 37.53 -28.39
CA PRO A 492 -3.82 36.51 -27.61
C PRO A 492 -3.51 35.07 -28.05
N SER A 493 -3.38 34.82 -29.34
CA SER A 493 -3.06 33.50 -29.90
C SER A 493 -1.65 33.00 -29.62
N GLU A 494 -0.77 33.81 -29.05
CA GLU A 494 0.59 33.44 -28.62
C GLU A 494 0.71 33.43 -27.10
N GLU A 495 0.02 34.34 -26.42
CA GLU A 495 0.12 34.57 -24.98
C GLU A 495 -0.85 33.74 -24.15
N LEU A 496 -2.03 33.41 -24.72
CA LEU A 496 -3.19 32.80 -24.05
C LEU A 496 -3.62 31.57 -24.87
N THR A 497 -2.95 30.46 -24.71
CA THR A 497 -3.08 29.32 -25.63
C THR A 497 -3.61 28.07 -24.92
N LEU A 498 -4.27 27.19 -25.68
CA LEU A 498 -4.75 25.90 -25.22
C LEU A 498 -3.92 24.80 -25.89
N TRP A 499 -3.53 23.82 -25.12
CA TRP A 499 -2.71 22.70 -25.55
C TRP A 499 -3.31 21.39 -25.09
N VAL A 500 -2.99 20.30 -25.79
CA VAL A 500 -3.32 18.93 -25.39
C VAL A 500 -2.10 18.05 -25.56
N THR A 501 -1.94 17.10 -24.64
CA THR A 501 -1.06 15.95 -24.81
C THR A 501 -1.87 14.68 -24.75
N PRO A 502 -1.68 13.70 -25.64
CA PRO A 502 -2.33 12.39 -25.55
C PRO A 502 -1.68 11.48 -24.52
N ASP A 503 -0.44 11.79 -24.11
CA ASP A 503 0.38 10.97 -23.24
C ASP A 503 1.18 11.86 -22.29
N PHE A 504 0.55 12.24 -21.19
CA PHE A 504 1.16 13.09 -20.16
C PHE A 504 2.18 12.29 -19.35
N GLN A 505 3.41 12.79 -19.25
CA GLN A 505 4.53 12.14 -18.57
C GLN A 505 4.71 12.62 -17.11
N GLY A 506 3.65 13.14 -16.49
CA GLY A 506 3.66 13.63 -15.10
C GLY A 506 4.15 15.07 -14.94
N ASP A 507 4.79 15.65 -15.94
CA ASP A 507 5.19 17.06 -15.96
C ASP A 507 5.12 17.68 -17.36
N VAL A 508 5.14 19.02 -17.39
CA VAL A 508 4.96 19.79 -18.64
C VAL A 508 6.16 19.70 -19.56
N GLU A 509 7.37 19.57 -19.02
CA GLU A 509 8.62 19.63 -19.80
C GLU A 509 8.90 18.27 -20.48
N SER A 510 8.54 17.17 -19.82
CA SER A 510 8.73 15.80 -20.35
C SER A 510 7.64 15.38 -21.34
N SER A 511 6.51 16.09 -21.37
CA SER A 511 5.36 15.74 -22.20
C SER A 511 5.42 16.42 -23.57
N THR A 512 4.89 15.75 -24.60
CA THR A 512 4.76 16.33 -25.96
C THR A 512 3.40 16.99 -26.09
N TRP A 513 3.39 18.29 -26.41
CA TRP A 513 2.19 19.10 -26.46
C TRP A 513 1.81 19.52 -27.86
N TYR A 514 0.51 19.51 -28.17
CA TYR A 514 -0.09 19.96 -29.42
C TYR A 514 -1.03 21.12 -29.15
N GLN A 515 -0.85 22.22 -29.86
CA GLN A 515 -1.66 23.42 -29.67
C GLN A 515 -3.04 23.27 -30.33
N LEU A 516 -4.08 23.55 -29.56
CA LEU A 516 -5.46 23.67 -30.04
C LEU A 516 -5.82 25.15 -30.31
N THR A 517 -6.48 25.42 -31.42
CA THR A 517 -6.82 26.80 -31.81
C THR A 517 -8.06 27.27 -31.06
N ILE A 518 -7.89 28.29 -30.21
CA ILE A 518 -9.02 28.97 -29.57
C ILE A 518 -9.69 29.92 -30.58
N SER A 519 -10.99 29.82 -30.76
CA SER A 519 -11.79 30.75 -31.60
C SER A 519 -13.24 30.77 -31.12
N PRO A 520 -13.82 31.97 -30.92
CA PRO A 520 -13.19 33.28 -30.99
C PRO A 520 -12.42 33.64 -29.74
N TYR A 521 -11.47 34.57 -29.83
CA TYR A 521 -10.98 35.30 -28.66
C TYR A 521 -11.94 36.46 -28.35
N ALA A 522 -12.07 36.79 -27.05
CA ALA A 522 -12.83 37.95 -26.60
C ALA A 522 -12.21 39.26 -27.14
N ALA A 523 -13.02 40.33 -27.22
CA ALA A 523 -12.48 41.64 -27.47
C ALA A 523 -11.53 42.08 -26.34
N ASN A 524 -10.34 42.55 -26.67
CA ASN A 524 -9.30 42.98 -25.72
C ASN A 524 -9.65 44.30 -24.95
N THR A 525 -10.87 44.75 -25.04
CA THR A 525 -11.32 46.08 -24.56
C THR A 525 -12.37 46.03 -23.45
N ASP A 526 -13.11 44.93 -23.32
CA ASP A 526 -14.15 44.75 -22.32
C ASP A 526 -14.05 43.42 -21.61
N TRP A 527 -14.72 43.28 -20.46
CA TRP A 527 -14.75 42.04 -19.66
C TRP A 527 -15.93 41.12 -20.05
N LYS A 528 -16.25 41.09 -21.35
CA LYS A 528 -17.31 40.25 -21.84
C LYS A 528 -16.79 38.86 -22.15
N PHE A 529 -17.30 37.86 -21.46
CA PHE A 529 -17.00 36.47 -21.75
C PHE A 529 -17.56 36.05 -23.11
N VAL A 530 -16.76 35.30 -23.85
CA VAL A 530 -17.16 34.64 -25.09
C VAL A 530 -17.04 33.13 -24.93
N ASP A 531 -17.90 32.41 -25.65
CA ASP A 531 -17.83 30.94 -25.67
C ASP A 531 -16.79 30.51 -26.70
N ALA A 532 -15.95 29.55 -26.30
CA ALA A 532 -15.05 28.80 -27.16
C ALA A 532 -15.41 27.32 -27.11
N SER A 533 -15.41 26.67 -28.26
CA SER A 533 -15.65 25.23 -28.39
C SER A 533 -14.71 24.68 -29.46
N ILE A 534 -13.88 23.70 -29.07
CA ILE A 534 -12.82 23.19 -29.91
C ILE A 534 -12.95 21.66 -29.96
N ASP A 535 -13.10 21.12 -31.18
CA ASP A 535 -13.01 19.68 -31.39
C ASP A 535 -11.55 19.25 -31.30
N VAL A 536 -11.29 18.19 -30.53
CA VAL A 536 -9.96 17.63 -30.35
C VAL A 536 -9.67 16.66 -31.48
N PRO A 537 -8.60 16.83 -32.26
CA PRO A 537 -8.21 15.87 -33.28
C PRO A 537 -8.06 14.45 -32.70
N VAL A 538 -8.55 13.45 -33.42
CA VAL A 538 -8.60 12.06 -32.94
C VAL A 538 -7.20 11.51 -32.62
N GLU A 539 -6.17 11.96 -33.30
CA GLU A 539 -4.77 11.62 -33.04
C GLU A 539 -4.23 12.11 -31.69
N TYR A 540 -4.97 12.95 -30.98
CA TYR A 540 -4.63 13.45 -29.64
C TYR A 540 -5.50 12.84 -28.54
N LEU A 541 -6.34 11.85 -28.88
CA LEU A 541 -7.15 11.10 -27.93
C LEU A 541 -6.33 9.91 -27.42
N GLY A 542 -5.54 10.11 -26.37
CA GLY A 542 -4.67 9.09 -25.79
C GLY A 542 -5.13 8.59 -24.41
N SER A 543 -4.42 7.61 -23.90
CA SER A 543 -4.74 6.99 -22.60
C SER A 543 -4.51 7.92 -21.40
N ASN A 544 -3.57 8.87 -21.53
CA ASN A 544 -3.22 9.83 -20.48
C ASN A 544 -3.34 11.26 -21.01
N ALA A 545 -4.50 11.59 -21.60
CA ALA A 545 -4.71 12.91 -22.18
C ALA A 545 -4.87 13.98 -21.11
N VAL A 546 -4.15 15.10 -21.28
CA VAL A 546 -4.26 16.29 -20.43
C VAL A 546 -4.41 17.52 -21.30
N PHE A 547 -5.28 18.44 -20.89
CA PHE A 547 -5.42 19.77 -21.50
C PHE A 547 -4.73 20.80 -20.63
N ALA A 548 -4.03 21.76 -21.28
CA ALA A 548 -3.27 22.80 -20.62
C ALA A 548 -3.65 24.18 -21.14
N PHE A 549 -4.13 25.07 -20.28
CA PHE A 549 -4.27 26.49 -20.56
C PHE A 549 -2.95 27.19 -20.23
N LYS A 550 -2.20 27.55 -21.25
CA LYS A 550 -0.90 28.19 -21.12
C LYS A 550 -1.04 29.70 -21.15
N TYR A 551 -0.62 30.33 -20.05
CA TYR A 551 -0.49 31.78 -19.90
C TYR A 551 0.98 32.19 -20.05
N MET A 552 1.23 33.22 -20.85
CA MET A 552 2.57 33.81 -21.00
C MET A 552 2.52 35.33 -20.83
N SER A 553 3.56 35.90 -20.22
CA SER A 553 3.74 37.33 -20.07
C SER A 553 5.17 37.75 -20.31
N THR A 554 5.38 39.06 -20.56
CA THR A 554 6.67 39.69 -20.64
C THR A 554 6.78 40.84 -19.63
N ALA A 555 7.93 41.46 -19.51
CA ALA A 555 8.13 42.60 -18.62
C ALA A 555 7.23 43.80 -18.97
N THR A 556 6.86 43.96 -20.25
CA THR A 556 6.08 45.08 -20.77
C THR A 556 4.67 44.70 -21.24
N ASN A 557 4.42 43.41 -21.49
CA ASN A 557 3.16 42.91 -21.96
C ASN A 557 2.68 41.75 -21.09
N TYR A 558 1.58 41.95 -20.38
CA TYR A 558 0.98 40.95 -19.49
C TYR A 558 -0.55 41.06 -19.53
N ALA A 559 -1.16 40.02 -20.07
CA ALA A 559 -2.60 39.91 -20.12
C ALA A 559 -3.20 39.61 -18.75
N THR A 560 -4.47 39.94 -18.57
CA THR A 560 -5.34 39.25 -17.63
C THR A 560 -6.16 38.26 -18.43
N TRP A 561 -6.14 36.98 -18.08
CA TRP A 561 -6.98 35.95 -18.69
C TRP A 561 -7.92 35.34 -17.64
N GLU A 562 -9.21 35.29 -17.97
CA GLU A 562 -10.24 34.75 -17.07
C GLU A 562 -11.02 33.66 -17.82
N ILE A 563 -11.17 32.49 -17.15
CA ILE A 563 -11.81 31.28 -17.71
C ILE A 563 -12.81 30.73 -16.70
N LYS A 564 -13.98 30.28 -17.17
CA LYS A 564 -15.01 29.59 -16.39
C LYS A 564 -15.79 28.59 -17.22
N ASN A 565 -16.59 27.76 -16.55
CA ASN A 565 -17.51 26.80 -17.17
C ASN A 565 -16.79 25.90 -18.20
N LEU A 566 -15.60 25.40 -17.83
CA LEU A 566 -14.85 24.45 -18.66
C LEU A 566 -15.59 23.11 -18.70
N LYS A 567 -15.84 22.61 -19.89
CA LYS A 567 -16.49 21.33 -20.13
C LYS A 567 -15.72 20.53 -21.15
N ILE A 568 -15.49 19.25 -20.84
CA ILE A 568 -14.89 18.27 -21.74
C ILE A 568 -15.90 17.16 -21.95
N LYS A 569 -16.30 16.99 -23.22
CA LYS A 569 -17.16 15.88 -23.64
C LYS A 569 -16.37 14.99 -24.56
N ALA A 570 -16.42 13.68 -24.32
CA ALA A 570 -15.91 12.71 -25.25
C ALA A 570 -16.92 11.58 -25.43
N THR A 571 -17.06 11.12 -26.65
CA THR A 571 -18.01 10.07 -27.02
C THR A 571 -17.25 8.83 -27.42
N CYS A 572 -17.63 7.71 -26.85
CA CYS A 572 -17.05 6.41 -27.14
C CYS A 572 -17.09 6.08 -28.64
N SER A 573 -16.07 5.40 -29.12
CA SER A 573 -16.17 4.66 -30.37
C SER A 573 -17.34 3.69 -30.21
N SER A 574 -18.46 3.95 -30.84
CA SER A 574 -19.48 2.92 -30.96
C SER A 574 -18.84 1.76 -31.74
N ALA A 575 -18.19 0.82 -31.05
CA ALA A 575 -18.18 -0.52 -31.56
C ALA A 575 -19.66 -0.83 -31.81
N GLN A 576 -20.10 -0.85 -33.07
CA GLN A 576 -21.39 -1.47 -33.40
C GLN A 576 -21.36 -2.79 -32.63
N PRO A 577 -22.29 -3.05 -31.70
CA PRO A 577 -22.43 -4.40 -31.22
C PRO A 577 -22.48 -5.20 -32.52
N ILE A 578 -21.54 -6.11 -32.72
CA ILE A 578 -21.75 -7.18 -33.68
C ILE A 578 -23.05 -7.74 -33.15
N GLU A 579 -24.17 -7.35 -33.79
CA GLU A 579 -25.44 -8.03 -33.54
C GLU A 579 -25.02 -9.49 -33.52
N ASN A 580 -25.19 -10.13 -32.36
CA ASN A 580 -25.12 -11.57 -32.28
C ASN A 580 -26.20 -12.02 -33.27
N VAL A 581 -25.81 -12.09 -34.54
CA VAL A 581 -26.46 -12.98 -35.47
C VAL A 581 -26.31 -14.29 -34.72
N ALA A 582 -27.40 -14.76 -34.19
CA ALA A 582 -27.49 -16.06 -33.59
C ALA A 582 -27.09 -17.03 -34.74
N ASP A 583 -25.79 -17.19 -34.89
CA ASP A 583 -25.21 -18.13 -35.85
C ASP A 583 -25.36 -19.48 -35.14
N GLU A 584 -26.38 -20.23 -35.58
CA GLU A 584 -26.68 -21.60 -35.12
C GLU A 584 -25.53 -22.58 -35.35
N SER A 585 -24.33 -22.11 -35.76
CA SER A 585 -23.15 -22.93 -35.97
C SER A 585 -22.09 -22.61 -34.89
N ALA A 586 -22.27 -23.18 -33.70
CA ALA A 586 -21.22 -23.14 -32.68
C ALA A 586 -19.93 -23.77 -33.27
N ALA A 587 -18.88 -22.96 -33.35
CA ALA A 587 -17.57 -23.50 -33.69
C ALA A 587 -17.08 -24.35 -32.51
N TYR A 588 -16.71 -25.59 -32.75
CA TYR A 588 -16.11 -26.46 -31.74
C TYR A 588 -14.70 -26.88 -32.16
N LYS A 589 -13.90 -27.26 -31.16
CA LYS A 589 -12.51 -27.67 -31.35
C LYS A 589 -12.38 -29.17 -31.15
N GLU A 590 -11.66 -29.84 -32.00
CA GLU A 590 -11.38 -31.29 -31.94
C GLU A 590 -9.89 -31.55 -32.16
N ILE A 591 -9.32 -32.50 -31.44
CA ILE A 591 -7.94 -32.96 -31.68
C ILE A 591 -8.00 -34.23 -32.52
N ARG A 592 -7.50 -34.18 -33.75
CA ARG A 592 -7.35 -35.34 -34.65
C ARG A 592 -5.89 -35.55 -35.00
N HIS A 593 -5.39 -36.75 -34.77
CA HIS A 593 -3.99 -37.13 -35.03
C HIS A 593 -2.96 -36.18 -34.39
N GLY A 594 -3.29 -35.62 -33.19
CA GLY A 594 -2.42 -34.71 -32.49
C GLY A 594 -2.45 -33.25 -32.99
N GLN A 595 -3.32 -32.91 -33.93
CA GLN A 595 -3.53 -31.56 -34.43
C GLN A 595 -4.88 -31.01 -33.96
N LEU A 596 -4.89 -29.74 -33.52
CA LEU A 596 -6.12 -29.03 -33.15
C LEU A 596 -6.81 -28.51 -34.41
N ILE A 597 -8.03 -28.99 -34.66
CA ILE A 597 -8.90 -28.59 -35.76
C ILE A 597 -10.05 -27.75 -35.20
N ILE A 598 -10.34 -26.62 -35.82
CA ILE A 598 -11.48 -25.78 -35.54
C ILE A 598 -12.55 -26.06 -36.57
N ILE A 599 -13.72 -26.51 -36.14
CA ILE A 599 -14.86 -26.82 -37.03
C ILE A 599 -15.90 -25.75 -36.89
N ARG A 600 -16.21 -25.05 -37.97
CA ARG A 600 -17.25 -24.00 -38.01
C ARG A 600 -18.15 -24.25 -39.20
N SER A 601 -19.45 -24.34 -38.96
CA SER A 601 -20.47 -24.64 -40.01
C SER A 601 -20.14 -25.87 -40.87
N GLY A 602 -19.58 -26.93 -40.24
CA GLY A 602 -19.18 -28.16 -40.93
C GLY A 602 -17.89 -28.04 -41.76
N VAL A 603 -17.20 -26.91 -41.74
CA VAL A 603 -15.93 -26.69 -42.42
C VAL A 603 -14.79 -26.72 -41.38
N GLU A 604 -13.73 -27.46 -41.71
CA GLU A 604 -12.58 -27.67 -40.84
C GLU A 604 -11.46 -26.67 -41.16
N TYR A 605 -10.86 -26.10 -40.09
CA TYR A 605 -9.75 -25.14 -40.20
C TYR A 605 -8.60 -25.54 -39.27
N THR A 606 -7.38 -25.26 -39.68
CA THR A 606 -6.21 -25.31 -38.78
C THR A 606 -6.25 -24.15 -37.79
N VAL A 607 -5.41 -24.21 -36.75
CA VAL A 607 -5.25 -23.10 -35.77
C VAL A 607 -4.76 -21.79 -36.41
N THR A 608 -4.19 -21.84 -37.59
CA THR A 608 -3.75 -20.69 -38.39
C THR A 608 -4.82 -20.19 -39.36
N GLY A 609 -6.05 -20.75 -39.30
CA GLY A 609 -7.18 -20.33 -40.12
C GLY A 609 -7.17 -20.91 -41.55
N GLN A 610 -6.28 -21.84 -41.92
CA GLN A 610 -6.30 -22.50 -43.19
C GLN A 610 -7.36 -23.60 -43.19
N ARG A 611 -8.16 -23.67 -44.27
CA ARG A 611 -9.16 -24.72 -44.44
C ARG A 611 -8.47 -26.08 -44.63
N VAL A 612 -8.89 -27.06 -43.85
CA VAL A 612 -8.46 -28.45 -44.01
C VAL A 612 -9.31 -29.06 -45.15
N ARG A 613 -8.69 -29.65 -46.12
CA ARG A 613 -9.39 -30.26 -47.28
C ARG A 613 -10.03 -31.57 -46.87
#